data_56062832698a87d553b1d98b3f9bd05e
#
_entry.id   56062832698a87d553b1d98b3f9bd05e
#
_cell.length_a   1.000
_cell.length_b   1.000
_cell.length_c   1.000
_cell.angle_alpha   90.00
_cell.angle_beta   90.00
_cell.angle_gamma   90.00
#
_symmetry.space_group_name_H-M   'P 1'
#
loop_
_entity.id
_entity.type
_entity.pdbx_description
1 polymer ?
#
loop_
_entity_poly.entity_id
_entity_poly.type
_entity_poly.pdbx_seq_one_letter_code
_entity_poly.pdbx_strand_id
1 'polypeptide(L)'
;MFGSVNQDLLLNEAALREMEVLKINAEHPKQGKQDYEGVSLNALLDLAGVKDGATTLVFMAADGYTSEVSLEEVRACTECLVGFTNTLEKFKMVMPNFPSSAWAKDLVKIEVK
;
A
#
# COMPACT_ATOMS: atom_id res chain seq x y z
N MET A 1 0.79 9.30 1.02
CA MET A 1 1.97 9.03 0.17
C MET A 1 2.70 10.34 -0.06
N PHE A 2 3.96 10.39 0.26
CA PHE A 2 4.75 11.62 0.22
C PHE A 2 6.21 11.28 -0.05
N GLY A 3 7.09 12.30 -0.11
CA GLY A 3 8.52 12.14 -0.35
C GLY A 3 8.89 12.38 -1.81
N SER A 4 9.54 11.41 -2.47
CA SER A 4 9.98 11.55 -3.87
C SER A 4 8.81 11.37 -4.84
N VAL A 5 7.81 12.25 -4.73
CA VAL A 5 6.61 12.26 -5.56
C VAL A 5 6.32 13.67 -6.05
N ASN A 6 5.60 13.78 -7.16
CA ASN A 6 5.20 15.08 -7.71
C ASN A 6 4.09 15.74 -6.91
N GLN A 7 3.22 14.95 -6.29
CA GLN A 7 2.18 15.45 -5.40
C GLN A 7 1.96 14.49 -4.24
N ASP A 8 1.75 15.04 -3.05
CA ASP A 8 1.43 14.23 -1.88
C ASP A 8 -0.01 13.74 -1.98
N LEU A 9 -0.23 12.49 -1.53
CA LEU A 9 -1.56 11.92 -1.44
C LEU A 9 -1.86 11.59 0.01
N LEU A 10 -3.00 12.06 0.52
CA LEU A 10 -3.48 11.66 1.83
C LEU A 10 -4.24 10.34 1.69
N LEU A 11 -4.03 9.44 2.65
CA LEU A 11 -4.79 8.20 2.71
C LEU A 11 -6.15 8.53 3.33
N ASN A 12 -7.18 8.62 2.50
CA ASN A 12 -8.53 8.97 2.88
C ASN A 12 -9.47 7.97 2.19
N GLU A 13 -10.30 7.29 2.95
CA GLU A 13 -11.10 6.21 2.41
C GLU A 13 -12.08 6.68 1.34
N ALA A 14 -12.72 7.83 1.52
CA ALA A 14 -13.65 8.35 0.52
C ALA A 14 -12.93 8.62 -0.81
N ALA A 15 -11.73 9.22 -0.74
CA ALA A 15 -10.94 9.51 -1.94
C ALA A 15 -10.45 8.22 -2.61
N LEU A 16 -9.99 7.24 -1.81
CA LEU A 16 -9.53 5.97 -2.35
C LEU A 16 -10.68 5.19 -3.00
N ARG A 17 -11.88 5.24 -2.44
CA ARG A 17 -13.03 4.55 -3.01
C ARG A 17 -13.54 5.18 -4.31
N GLU A 18 -13.11 6.39 -4.64
CA GLU A 18 -13.37 6.99 -5.96
C GLU A 18 -12.46 6.41 -7.05
N MET A 19 -11.36 5.78 -6.66
CA MET A 19 -10.50 5.06 -7.58
C MET A 19 -11.07 3.67 -7.86
N GLU A 20 -10.46 2.94 -8.78
CA GLU A 20 -10.87 1.56 -9.03
C GLU A 20 -10.57 0.71 -7.79
N VAL A 21 -11.62 0.15 -7.19
CA VAL A 21 -11.49 -0.75 -6.05
C VAL A 21 -11.38 -2.18 -6.56
N LEU A 22 -10.28 -2.84 -6.20
CA LEU A 22 -10.01 -4.21 -6.61
C LEU A 22 -10.38 -5.18 -5.48
N LYS A 23 -10.86 -6.36 -5.87
CA LYS A 23 -11.10 -7.46 -4.95
C LYS A 23 -10.22 -8.61 -5.38
N ILE A 24 -9.38 -9.08 -4.46
CA ILE A 24 -8.47 -10.19 -4.74
C ILE A 24 -8.55 -11.24 -3.65
N ASN A 25 -8.18 -12.47 -4.02
CA ASN A 25 -7.89 -13.53 -3.05
C ASN A 25 -6.37 -13.70 -3.03
N ALA A 26 -5.78 -13.48 -1.87
CA ALA A 26 -4.34 -13.54 -1.72
C ALA A 26 -3.97 -14.29 -0.44
N GLU A 27 -2.76 -14.87 -0.44
CA GLU A 27 -2.27 -15.63 0.68
C GLU A 27 -1.34 -14.77 1.55
N HIS A 28 -1.74 -14.57 2.81
CA HIS A 28 -0.86 -13.99 3.81
C HIS A 28 0.13 -15.07 4.27
N PRO A 29 1.44 -14.74 4.41
CA PRO A 29 2.44 -15.75 4.76
C PRO A 29 2.17 -16.53 6.05
N LYS A 30 1.40 -15.95 6.97
CA LYS A 30 1.09 -16.58 8.27
C LYS A 30 -0.38 -16.88 8.47
N GLN A 31 -1.28 -16.20 7.76
CA GLN A 31 -2.73 -16.30 8.00
C GLN A 31 -3.47 -17.07 6.91
N GLY A 32 -2.78 -17.46 5.84
CA GLY A 32 -3.37 -18.19 4.73
C GLY A 32 -4.15 -17.31 3.77
N LYS A 33 -4.96 -17.94 2.94
CA LYS A 33 -5.71 -17.26 1.89
C LYS A 33 -6.93 -16.54 2.45
N GLN A 34 -7.13 -15.30 2.02
CA GLN A 34 -8.27 -14.47 2.39
C GLN A 34 -8.63 -13.57 1.23
N ASP A 35 -9.87 -13.08 1.23
CA ASP A 35 -10.32 -12.07 0.28
C ASP A 35 -9.97 -10.69 0.81
N TYR A 36 -9.47 -9.82 -0.07
CA TYR A 36 -9.11 -8.45 0.25
C TYR A 36 -9.72 -7.50 -0.75
N GLU A 37 -10.00 -6.30 -0.29
CA GLU A 37 -10.53 -5.22 -1.12
C GLU A 37 -9.69 -3.98 -0.89
N GLY A 38 -9.31 -3.29 -1.95
CA GLY A 38 -8.50 -2.09 -1.83
C GLY A 38 -8.16 -1.47 -3.17
N VAL A 39 -7.23 -0.53 -3.13
CA VAL A 39 -6.75 0.21 -4.29
C VAL A 39 -5.34 -0.23 -4.63
N SER A 40 -5.07 -0.41 -5.91
CA SER A 40 -3.74 -0.80 -6.38
C SER A 40 -2.67 0.16 -5.87
N LEU A 41 -1.63 -0.39 -5.24
CA LEU A 41 -0.49 0.42 -4.81
C LEU A 41 0.19 1.10 -5.99
N ASN A 42 0.32 0.39 -7.12
CA ASN A 42 0.89 0.98 -8.33
C ASN A 42 0.03 2.11 -8.90
N ALA A 43 -1.31 2.02 -8.81
CA ALA A 43 -2.18 3.09 -9.23
C ALA A 43 -1.97 4.35 -8.38
N LEU A 44 -1.75 4.20 -7.08
CA LEU A 44 -1.42 5.32 -6.20
C LEU A 44 -0.06 5.92 -6.55
N LEU A 45 0.94 5.09 -6.83
CA LEU A 45 2.27 5.56 -7.25
C LEU A 45 2.18 6.35 -8.55
N ASP A 46 1.38 5.89 -9.51
CA ASP A 46 1.18 6.60 -10.77
C ASP A 46 0.48 7.95 -10.54
N LEU A 47 -0.52 7.97 -9.67
CA LEU A 47 -1.26 9.20 -9.35
C LEU A 47 -0.36 10.22 -8.65
N ALA A 48 0.47 9.78 -7.70
CA ALA A 48 1.41 10.64 -7.00
C ALA A 48 2.54 11.15 -7.90
N GLY A 49 2.88 10.37 -8.93
CA GLY A 49 3.98 10.71 -9.84
C GLY A 49 5.32 10.52 -9.17
N VAL A 50 5.78 9.28 -9.08
CA VAL A 50 7.07 8.95 -8.46
C VAL A 50 8.21 9.57 -9.26
N LYS A 51 9.10 10.29 -8.56
CA LYS A 51 10.24 10.94 -9.20
C LYS A 51 11.33 9.95 -9.56
N ASP A 52 12.09 10.27 -10.59
CA ASP A 52 13.25 9.48 -10.99
C ASP A 52 14.24 9.37 -9.83
N GLY A 53 14.86 8.20 -9.70
CA GLY A 53 15.83 7.95 -8.63
C GLY A 53 15.22 7.38 -7.35
N ALA A 54 13.90 7.34 -7.22
CA ALA A 54 13.26 6.68 -6.10
C ALA A 54 13.48 5.16 -6.18
N THR A 55 13.79 4.54 -5.05
CA THR A 55 14.14 3.11 -4.99
C THR A 55 13.38 2.34 -3.92
N THR A 56 12.77 3.04 -2.95
CA THR A 56 12.25 2.42 -1.73
C THR A 56 10.92 3.01 -1.34
N LEU A 57 10.03 2.17 -0.82
CA LEU A 57 8.81 2.60 -0.15
C LEU A 57 8.91 2.25 1.34
N VAL A 58 8.45 3.17 2.19
CA VAL A 58 8.37 2.93 3.63
C VAL A 58 6.91 3.02 4.03
N PHE A 59 6.38 1.93 4.58
CA PHE A 59 5.03 1.89 5.12
C PHE A 59 5.09 2.26 6.61
N MET A 60 4.28 3.22 7.02
CA MET A 60 4.25 3.71 8.40
C MET A 60 2.90 3.44 9.02
N ALA A 61 2.90 2.75 10.15
CA ALA A 61 1.69 2.40 10.90
C ALA A 61 1.43 3.40 12.04
N ALA A 62 0.20 3.41 12.52
CA ALA A 62 -0.22 4.35 13.58
C ALA A 62 0.54 4.15 14.90
N ASP A 63 1.03 2.93 15.17
CA ASP A 63 1.79 2.60 16.39
C ASP A 63 3.29 2.89 16.27
N GLY A 64 3.74 3.46 15.14
CA GLY A 64 5.13 3.76 14.87
C GLY A 64 5.89 2.65 14.15
N TYR A 65 5.26 1.50 13.89
CA TYR A 65 5.87 0.44 13.09
C TYR A 65 6.17 0.94 11.68
N THR A 66 7.36 0.62 11.16
CA THR A 66 7.74 0.93 9.79
C THR A 66 8.25 -0.32 9.08
N SER A 67 8.02 -0.38 7.77
CA SER A 67 8.50 -1.46 6.93
C SER A 67 8.95 -0.89 5.59
N GLU A 68 10.13 -1.29 5.13
CA GLU A 68 10.68 -0.85 3.86
C GLU A 68 10.57 -1.96 2.83
N VAL A 69 10.19 -1.60 1.61
CA VAL A 69 10.16 -2.52 0.47
C VAL A 69 10.79 -1.87 -0.76
N SER A 70 11.27 -2.70 -1.68
CA SER A 70 11.85 -2.23 -2.94
C SER A 70 10.74 -1.69 -3.85
N LEU A 71 10.93 -0.49 -4.37
CA LEU A 71 10.01 0.09 -5.36
C LEU A 71 9.93 -0.78 -6.62
N GLU A 72 11.05 -1.32 -7.07
CA GLU A 72 11.09 -2.20 -8.24
C GLU A 72 10.23 -3.44 -8.03
N GLU A 73 10.31 -4.07 -6.87
CA GLU A 73 9.50 -5.24 -6.57
C GLU A 73 8.01 -4.89 -6.49
N VAL A 74 7.68 -3.73 -5.94
CA VAL A 74 6.30 -3.24 -5.89
C VAL A 74 5.78 -2.98 -7.29
N ARG A 75 6.57 -2.39 -8.16
CA ARG A 75 6.17 -2.15 -9.56
C ARG A 75 5.87 -3.44 -10.32
N ALA A 76 6.50 -4.53 -9.95
CA ALA A 76 6.23 -5.84 -10.52
C ALA A 76 4.99 -6.53 -9.90
N CYS A 77 4.47 -6.01 -8.81
CA CYS A 77 3.35 -6.59 -8.07
C CYS A 77 2.02 -5.96 -8.51
N THR A 78 1.24 -6.67 -9.33
CA THR A 78 -0.04 -6.17 -9.82
C THR A 78 -1.16 -6.29 -8.78
N GLU A 79 -0.98 -7.10 -7.74
CA GLU A 79 -1.98 -7.39 -6.72
C GLU A 79 -1.66 -6.76 -5.36
N CYS A 80 -0.62 -5.93 -5.27
CA CYS A 80 -0.33 -5.21 -4.04
C CYS A 80 -1.32 -4.06 -3.88
N LEU A 81 -2.00 -4.02 -2.74
CA LEU A 81 -3.08 -3.06 -2.48
C LEU A 81 -2.85 -2.29 -1.18
N VAL A 82 -3.39 -1.07 -1.16
CA VAL A 82 -3.75 -0.43 0.09
C VAL A 82 -5.16 -0.93 0.40
N GLY A 83 -5.27 -1.83 1.36
CA GLY A 83 -6.49 -2.56 1.64
C GLY A 83 -7.41 -1.84 2.63
N PHE A 84 -8.71 -1.94 2.39
CA PHE A 84 -9.71 -1.47 3.34
C PHE A 84 -9.90 -2.49 4.45
N THR A 85 -10.28 -2.01 5.63
CA THR A 85 -10.58 -2.85 6.79
C THR A 85 -12.04 -2.68 7.17
N ASN A 86 -12.48 -3.40 8.22
CA ASN A 86 -13.82 -3.24 8.75
C ASN A 86 -14.03 -1.90 9.49
N THR A 87 -12.94 -1.17 9.73
CA THR A 87 -13.00 0.13 10.41
C THR A 87 -12.73 1.25 9.41
N LEU A 88 -13.63 2.23 9.34
CA LEU A 88 -13.49 3.38 8.46
C LEU A 88 -12.17 4.11 8.72
N GLU A 89 -11.50 4.53 7.66
CA GLU A 89 -10.21 5.25 7.70
C GLU A 89 -9.05 4.44 8.28
N LYS A 90 -9.21 3.12 8.44
CA LYS A 90 -8.11 2.23 8.81
C LYS A 90 -7.76 1.35 7.64
N PHE A 91 -6.48 1.34 7.29
CA PHE A 91 -5.96 0.64 6.11
C PHE A 91 -4.94 -0.41 6.53
N LYS A 92 -4.73 -1.37 5.65
CA LYS A 92 -3.65 -2.35 5.79
C LYS A 92 -3.01 -2.59 4.43
N MET A 93 -1.74 -2.94 4.42
CA MET A 93 -1.09 -3.34 3.17
C MET A 93 -1.44 -4.79 2.85
N VAL A 94 -1.78 -5.04 1.60
CA VAL A 94 -1.97 -6.38 1.05
C VAL A 94 -0.81 -6.60 0.07
N MET A 95 0.13 -7.46 0.45
CA MET A 95 1.41 -7.57 -0.24
C MET A 95 1.72 -9.02 -0.65
N PRO A 96 0.97 -9.58 -1.64
CA PRO A 96 1.20 -10.95 -2.08
C PRO A 96 2.65 -11.16 -2.52
N ASN A 97 3.22 -12.29 -2.12
CA ASN A 97 4.60 -12.69 -2.39
C ASN A 97 5.68 -11.88 -1.67
N PHE A 98 5.29 -11.01 -0.75
CA PHE A 98 6.22 -10.32 0.15
C PHE A 98 6.18 -10.97 1.54
N PRO A 99 7.26 -10.80 2.34
CA PRO A 99 7.26 -11.26 3.72
C PRO A 99 6.14 -10.61 4.54
N SER A 100 5.74 -11.26 5.62
CA SER A 100 4.68 -10.73 6.51
C SER A 100 4.98 -9.33 7.04
N SER A 101 6.25 -8.97 7.17
CA SER A 101 6.66 -7.63 7.61
C SER A 101 6.19 -6.53 6.66
N ALA A 102 5.98 -6.82 5.39
CA ALA A 102 5.46 -5.86 4.41
C ALA A 102 3.95 -5.67 4.52
N TRP A 103 3.24 -6.57 5.18
CA TRP A 103 1.79 -6.51 5.38
C TRP A 103 1.47 -5.61 6.59
N ALA A 104 1.84 -4.34 6.51
CA ALA A 104 1.66 -3.40 7.61
C ALA A 104 0.17 -3.21 7.92
N LYS A 105 -0.17 -3.24 9.22
CA LYS A 105 -1.52 -2.99 9.73
C LYS A 105 -1.62 -1.54 10.21
N ASP A 106 -2.84 -1.02 10.25
CA ASP A 106 -3.09 0.36 10.70
C ASP A 106 -2.19 1.37 9.97
N LEU A 107 -2.11 1.21 8.66
CA LEU A 107 -1.29 2.06 7.81
C LEU A 107 -1.79 3.50 7.86
N VAL A 108 -0.88 4.45 8.08
CA VAL A 108 -1.21 5.88 8.09
C VAL A 108 -0.48 6.66 7.01
N LYS A 109 0.73 6.25 6.62
CA LYS A 109 1.52 6.96 5.62
C LYS A 109 2.38 6.00 4.81
N ILE A 110 2.68 6.42 3.59
CA ILE A 110 3.67 5.75 2.73
C ILE A 110 4.66 6.82 2.29
N GLU A 111 5.94 6.61 2.59
CA GLU A 111 7.00 7.47 2.12
C GLU A 111 7.68 6.85 0.91
N VAL A 112 7.91 7.67 -0.12
CA VAL A 112 8.68 7.27 -1.31
C VAL A 112 10.08 7.88 -1.19
N LYS A 113 11.09 7.04 -1.19
CA LYS A 113 12.47 7.49 -1.07
C LYS A 113 13.26 7.23 -2.35
#